data_95d8a2592f1a595262cc44dd419fb9ba
#
_entry.id   95d8a2592f1a595262cc44dd419fb9ba
#
_cell.length_a   1.000
_cell.length_b   1.000
_cell.length_c   1.000
_cell.angle_alpha   90.00
_cell.angle_beta   90.00
_cell.angle_gamma   90.00
#
_symmetry.space_group_name_H-M   'P 1'
#
loop_
_entity.id
_entity.type
_entity.pdbx_description
1 polymer ?
#
loop_
_entity_poly.entity_id
_entity_poly.type
_entity_poly.pdbx_seq_one_letter_code
_entity_poly.pdbx_strand_id
1 'polypeptide(L)'
;MANQKPDHIEFAGDYKLDHVFLHNHMGEVTDIKRVMSELNIYESIYKNALTGSIVIIDAQNLISKLELNGTERISFKLSTPGAIDKRSMVDASVETGHPFHVYKITDRKQLAPGTLLYTLHFGSREFMRNLRTKVSQAYEGRLDMSVLKILTDENYLDSKKEVSFEPTGNADKIVIPNLRPFDAINMIAKRSLPEKSNGVGYYLYETTKGINFRSWDNMVSVRGSYDRPIVQDFYYMPMNVNDTTIKDKINHDYKSVESYKFVNNFHDVAANTIIGTYGHNVITHNLYDKSYRKSDYNYELEFGDTKHTEVANERSNRERYAVAAGSRVDEDDKKISDYNESRVSLQSTTQFLHNENTGAGYGLDVRQDGPKLAQQVSQMAQVINGTALKLIIKGQSYLEAGDLIQFNMLAVDEKNTDGSFDPQYSGKYIITKIRHQINDKKYTMALECAKDSVKRGFTVNDFKHER
;
A
#
# COMPACT_ATOMS: atom_id res chain seq x y z
N MET A 1 -12.22 -35.92 14.55
CA MET A 1 -13.13 -35.59 13.45
C MET A 1 -12.82 -34.13 13.14
N ALA A 2 -12.23 -33.85 11.97
CA ALA A 2 -11.99 -32.47 11.54
C ALA A 2 -13.35 -31.83 11.22
N ASN A 3 -13.74 -30.82 11.98
CA ASN A 3 -14.89 -30.00 11.65
C ASN A 3 -14.62 -29.38 10.28
N GLN A 4 -15.19 -29.94 9.23
CA GLN A 4 -15.36 -29.19 7.99
C GLN A 4 -16.26 -28.00 8.35
N LYS A 5 -15.70 -26.80 8.36
CA LYS A 5 -16.51 -25.59 8.49
C LYS A 5 -17.47 -25.49 7.30
N PRO A 6 -18.69 -25.03 7.54
CA PRO A 6 -19.74 -25.01 6.51
C PRO A 6 -19.35 -24.14 5.32
N ASP A 7 -19.91 -24.44 4.15
CA ASP A 7 -19.73 -23.63 2.94
C ASP A 7 -20.43 -22.25 3.02
N HIS A 8 -21.10 -21.96 4.12
CA HIS A 8 -21.76 -20.69 4.41
C HIS A 8 -21.15 -20.04 5.65
N ILE A 9 -21.26 -18.73 5.74
CA ILE A 9 -20.77 -17.92 6.86
C ILE A 9 -21.72 -18.10 8.03
N GLU A 10 -21.21 -18.57 9.18
CA GLU A 10 -21.93 -18.59 10.46
C GLU A 10 -21.57 -17.37 11.30
N PHE A 11 -20.29 -16.98 11.28
CA PHE A 11 -19.77 -15.85 12.03
C PHE A 11 -18.85 -15.00 11.16
N ALA A 12 -18.81 -13.70 11.44
CA ALA A 12 -17.83 -12.83 10.81
C ALA A 12 -16.40 -13.24 11.20
N GLY A 13 -15.53 -13.40 10.20
CA GLY A 13 -14.17 -13.94 10.37
C GLY A 13 -14.07 -15.45 10.19
N ASP A 14 -15.15 -16.12 9.78
CA ASP A 14 -15.07 -17.50 9.29
C ASP A 14 -14.22 -17.55 8.03
N TYR A 15 -13.46 -18.63 7.88
CA TYR A 15 -12.61 -18.85 6.74
C TYR A 15 -12.64 -20.31 6.28
N LYS A 16 -12.39 -20.50 5.00
CA LYS A 16 -12.17 -21.82 4.41
C LYS A 16 -10.68 -21.92 4.03
N LEU A 17 -10.00 -22.84 4.65
CA LEU A 17 -8.63 -23.22 4.33
C LEU A 17 -8.65 -24.73 4.01
N ASP A 18 -8.53 -25.07 2.73
CA ASP A 18 -8.73 -26.45 2.31
C ASP A 18 -7.60 -27.35 2.80
N HIS A 19 -6.37 -26.95 2.53
CA HIS A 19 -5.15 -27.66 2.92
C HIS A 19 -3.99 -26.67 3.03
N VAL A 20 -2.93 -27.09 3.70
CA VAL A 20 -1.65 -26.38 3.71
C VAL A 20 -0.57 -27.42 3.44
N PHE A 21 -0.09 -27.47 2.19
CA PHE A 21 0.93 -28.43 1.80
C PHE A 21 2.31 -27.82 1.83
N LEU A 22 3.24 -28.55 2.41
CA LEU A 22 4.66 -28.30 2.35
C LEU A 22 5.27 -29.29 1.34
N HIS A 23 5.93 -28.76 0.33
CA HIS A 23 6.62 -29.51 -0.71
C HIS A 23 8.12 -29.39 -0.46
N ASN A 24 8.79 -30.52 -0.16
CA ASN A 24 10.21 -30.53 0.06
C ASN A 24 11.00 -30.55 -1.26
N HIS A 25 12.33 -30.48 -1.18
CA HIS A 25 13.22 -30.46 -2.33
C HIS A 25 13.21 -31.78 -3.13
N MET A 26 12.78 -32.90 -2.53
CA MET A 26 12.63 -34.19 -3.18
C MET A 26 11.28 -34.39 -3.87
N GLY A 27 10.38 -33.43 -3.75
CA GLY A 27 9.03 -33.50 -4.32
C GLY A 27 7.99 -34.19 -3.44
N GLU A 28 8.34 -34.56 -2.20
CA GLU A 28 7.37 -35.07 -1.24
C GLU A 28 6.45 -33.97 -0.77
N VAL A 29 5.17 -34.32 -0.60
CA VAL A 29 4.11 -33.38 -0.19
C VAL A 29 3.55 -33.80 1.17
N THR A 30 3.59 -32.90 2.11
CA THR A 30 3.08 -33.14 3.48
C THR A 30 2.05 -32.09 3.85
N ASP A 31 0.89 -32.54 4.36
CA ASP A 31 -0.12 -31.63 4.89
C ASP A 31 0.28 -31.20 6.31
N ILE A 32 0.61 -29.92 6.45
CA ILE A 32 1.01 -29.29 7.71
C ILE A 32 -0.14 -28.52 8.38
N LYS A 33 -1.36 -28.56 7.85
CA LYS A 33 -2.51 -27.84 8.40
C LYS A 33 -2.77 -28.16 9.88
N ARG A 34 -2.59 -29.42 10.27
CA ARG A 34 -2.84 -29.87 11.66
C ARG A 34 -1.79 -29.43 12.67
N VAL A 35 -0.58 -29.16 12.22
CA VAL A 35 0.55 -28.72 13.06
C VAL A 35 0.79 -27.21 12.97
N MET A 36 0.08 -26.55 12.07
CA MET A 36 0.10 -25.10 11.92
C MET A 36 -0.67 -24.46 13.08
N SER A 37 -0.02 -23.55 13.81
CA SER A 37 -0.64 -22.74 14.85
C SER A 37 -1.15 -21.41 14.30
N GLU A 38 -0.39 -20.79 13.41
CA GLU A 38 -0.71 -19.48 12.85
C GLU A 38 -0.13 -19.35 11.44
N LEU A 39 -0.92 -18.81 10.52
CA LEU A 39 -0.50 -18.41 9.19
C LEU A 39 -0.67 -16.89 9.06
N ASN A 40 0.40 -16.20 8.68
CA ASN A 40 0.41 -14.78 8.39
C ASN A 40 0.79 -14.52 6.94
N ILE A 41 0.07 -13.58 6.29
CA ILE A 41 0.41 -13.04 4.98
C ILE A 41 0.50 -11.52 5.12
N TYR A 42 1.54 -10.93 4.55
CA TYR A 42 1.80 -9.49 4.65
C TYR A 42 1.75 -8.85 3.27
N GLU A 43 0.83 -7.93 3.09
CA GLU A 43 0.74 -7.05 1.93
C GLU A 43 1.20 -5.63 2.30
N SER A 44 1.78 -4.91 1.36
CA SER A 44 2.14 -3.51 1.57
C SER A 44 2.36 -2.79 0.24
N ILE A 45 1.79 -1.60 0.08
CA ILE A 45 2.08 -0.74 -1.09
C ILE A 45 3.55 -0.28 -1.16
N TYR A 46 4.28 -0.37 -0.04
CA TYR A 46 5.71 -0.01 0.04
C TYR A 46 6.66 -1.17 -0.23
N LYS A 47 6.15 -2.39 -0.41
CA LYS A 47 6.95 -3.59 -0.69
C LYS A 47 6.55 -4.18 -2.03
N ASN A 48 7.56 -4.52 -2.82
CA ASN A 48 7.34 -5.02 -4.17
C ASN A 48 6.86 -6.48 -4.23
N ALA A 49 6.94 -7.23 -3.13
CA ALA A 49 6.60 -8.64 -3.10
C ALA A 49 5.85 -9.04 -1.84
N LEU A 50 4.98 -10.05 -1.99
CA LEU A 50 4.32 -10.72 -0.87
C LEU A 50 5.29 -11.52 -0.04
N THR A 51 5.10 -11.43 1.27
CA THR A 51 5.82 -12.25 2.25
C THR A 51 4.85 -12.78 3.29
N GLY A 52 5.25 -13.83 4.00
CA GLY A 52 4.45 -14.36 5.08
C GLY A 52 5.25 -15.23 6.03
N SER A 53 4.56 -15.76 7.01
CA SER A 53 5.13 -16.70 7.99
C SER A 53 4.11 -17.72 8.44
N ILE A 54 4.57 -18.93 8.69
CA ILE A 54 3.78 -20.00 9.31
C ILE A 54 4.48 -20.41 10.61
N VAL A 55 3.73 -20.38 11.70
CA VAL A 55 4.17 -20.91 12.99
C VAL A 55 3.72 -22.36 13.11
N ILE A 56 4.66 -23.27 13.33
CA ILE A 56 4.43 -24.70 13.40
C ILE A 56 4.72 -25.19 14.81
N ILE A 57 3.81 -26.00 15.35
CA ILE A 57 4.00 -26.78 16.58
C ILE A 57 4.19 -28.23 16.17
N ASP A 58 5.42 -28.70 16.17
CA ASP A 58 5.83 -29.98 15.61
C ASP A 58 6.13 -30.98 16.71
N ALA A 59 5.28 -32.00 16.83
CA ALA A 59 5.46 -33.15 17.68
C ALA A 59 5.93 -34.40 16.91
N GLN A 60 6.17 -34.28 15.58
CA GLN A 60 6.51 -35.41 14.71
C GLN A 60 7.94 -35.35 14.19
N ASN A 61 8.68 -34.28 14.56
CA ASN A 61 10.02 -33.98 14.05
C ASN A 61 10.08 -33.86 12.52
N LEU A 62 9.17 -33.03 11.97
CA LEU A 62 9.06 -32.81 10.53
C LEU A 62 10.33 -32.20 9.95
N ILE A 63 11.04 -31.36 10.72
CA ILE A 63 12.30 -30.76 10.26
C ILE A 63 13.29 -31.86 9.82
N SER A 64 13.48 -32.90 10.64
CA SER A 64 14.43 -33.96 10.32
C SER A 64 13.85 -34.96 9.34
N LYS A 65 12.55 -35.25 9.38
CA LYS A 65 11.92 -36.22 8.48
C LYS A 65 11.83 -35.73 7.04
N LEU A 66 11.56 -34.44 6.85
CA LEU A 66 11.42 -33.82 5.52
C LEU A 66 12.72 -33.14 5.06
N GLU A 67 13.78 -33.22 5.88
CA GLU A 67 15.08 -32.57 5.61
C GLU A 67 14.94 -31.10 5.22
N LEU A 68 14.16 -30.34 6.06
CA LEU A 68 13.87 -28.94 5.77
C LEU A 68 15.14 -28.10 5.76
N ASN A 69 15.43 -27.48 4.64
CA ASN A 69 16.65 -26.72 4.38
C ASN A 69 16.41 -25.26 3.93
N GLY A 70 15.13 -24.84 3.83
CA GLY A 70 14.76 -23.48 3.42
C GLY A 70 14.57 -23.32 1.88
N THR A 71 14.39 -24.42 1.15
CA THR A 71 14.06 -24.40 -0.29
C THR A 71 12.66 -24.96 -0.60
N GLU A 72 11.91 -25.22 0.45
CA GLU A 72 10.56 -25.79 0.39
C GLU A 72 9.58 -24.81 -0.25
N ARG A 73 8.48 -25.35 -0.78
CA ARG A 73 7.35 -24.59 -1.27
C ARG A 73 6.14 -24.84 -0.36
N ILE A 74 5.35 -23.79 -0.19
CA ILE A 74 4.10 -23.84 0.57
C ILE A 74 2.96 -23.56 -0.39
N SER A 75 1.93 -24.42 -0.37
CA SER A 75 0.72 -24.21 -1.15
C SER A 75 -0.52 -24.31 -0.28
N PHE A 76 -1.44 -23.38 -0.48
CA PHE A 76 -2.73 -23.35 0.22
C PHE A 76 -3.77 -22.55 -0.58
N LYS A 77 -5.04 -22.74 -0.23
CA LYS A 77 -6.16 -21.93 -0.70
C LYS A 77 -6.93 -21.41 0.50
N LEU A 78 -7.05 -20.09 0.57
CA LEU A 78 -7.77 -19.39 1.64
C LEU A 78 -8.88 -18.55 1.05
N SER A 79 -10.10 -18.68 1.57
CA SER A 79 -11.23 -17.85 1.16
C SER A 79 -12.15 -17.54 2.34
N THR A 80 -12.90 -16.46 2.23
CA THR A 80 -14.07 -16.21 3.07
C THR A 80 -15.21 -17.06 2.53
N PRO A 81 -15.91 -17.89 3.36
CA PRO A 81 -17.04 -18.70 2.90
C PRO A 81 -18.11 -17.83 2.23
N GLY A 82 -18.79 -18.36 1.22
CA GLY A 82 -19.83 -17.63 0.47
C GLY A 82 -19.32 -16.59 -0.52
N ALA A 83 -18.02 -16.33 -0.58
CA ALA A 83 -17.43 -15.46 -1.59
C ALA A 83 -17.41 -16.17 -2.95
N ILE A 84 -18.23 -15.71 -3.89
CA ILE A 84 -18.43 -16.32 -5.21
C ILE A 84 -17.34 -15.88 -6.20
N ASP A 85 -16.72 -14.73 -5.98
CA ASP A 85 -15.72 -14.17 -6.88
C ASP A 85 -14.34 -14.83 -6.65
N LYS A 86 -13.70 -15.28 -7.73
CA LYS A 86 -12.32 -15.77 -7.71
C LYS A 86 -11.34 -14.74 -7.10
N ARG A 87 -11.64 -13.45 -7.22
CA ARG A 87 -10.85 -12.35 -6.62
C ARG A 87 -10.92 -12.31 -5.10
N SER A 88 -11.90 -12.98 -4.50
CA SER A 88 -12.02 -13.07 -3.04
C SER A 88 -11.27 -14.27 -2.43
N MET A 89 -10.53 -15.01 -3.23
CA MET A 89 -9.74 -16.17 -2.81
C MET A 89 -8.26 -15.88 -2.93
N VAL A 90 -7.50 -16.23 -1.89
CA VAL A 90 -6.04 -16.28 -1.93
C VAL A 90 -5.64 -17.67 -2.42
N ASP A 91 -5.24 -17.78 -3.69
CA ASP A 91 -4.84 -19.04 -4.30
C ASP A 91 -3.32 -19.09 -4.48
N ALA A 92 -2.66 -19.78 -3.56
CA ALA A 92 -1.22 -20.06 -3.58
C ALA A 92 -0.97 -21.54 -3.94
N SER A 93 -1.80 -22.15 -4.77
CA SER A 93 -1.64 -23.55 -5.15
C SER A 93 -0.55 -23.74 -6.22
N VAL A 94 -0.01 -24.96 -6.26
CA VAL A 94 0.95 -25.36 -7.31
C VAL A 94 0.27 -25.39 -8.68
N GLU A 95 -1.01 -25.69 -8.73
CA GLU A 95 -1.82 -25.77 -9.95
C GLU A 95 -1.91 -24.41 -10.67
N THR A 96 -2.01 -23.32 -9.91
CA THR A 96 -2.03 -21.96 -10.47
C THR A 96 -0.63 -21.43 -10.77
N GLY A 97 0.43 -22.14 -10.33
CA GLY A 97 1.82 -21.74 -10.52
C GLY A 97 2.30 -20.67 -9.54
N HIS A 98 1.54 -20.40 -8.49
CA HIS A 98 1.84 -19.34 -7.50
C HIS A 98 2.15 -19.83 -6.08
N PRO A 99 2.81 -21.01 -5.86
CA PRO A 99 3.17 -21.44 -4.52
C PRO A 99 4.18 -20.46 -3.92
N PHE A 100 4.13 -20.30 -2.61
CA PHE A 100 5.13 -19.54 -1.88
C PHE A 100 6.40 -20.37 -1.67
N HIS A 101 7.54 -19.69 -1.54
CA HIS A 101 8.83 -20.30 -1.31
C HIS A 101 9.31 -19.97 0.10
N VAL A 102 9.69 -21.00 0.85
CA VAL A 102 10.35 -20.83 2.15
C VAL A 102 11.76 -20.30 1.89
N TYR A 103 12.20 -19.33 2.65
CA TYR A 103 13.55 -18.78 2.55
C TYR A 103 14.27 -18.69 3.88
N LYS A 104 13.56 -18.90 5.00
CA LYS A 104 14.16 -18.80 6.33
C LYS A 104 13.34 -19.58 7.36
N ILE A 105 14.02 -20.20 8.30
CA ILE A 105 13.46 -20.85 9.48
C ILE A 105 13.97 -20.13 10.72
N THR A 106 13.09 -19.73 11.63
CA THR A 106 13.43 -19.00 12.86
C THR A 106 12.70 -19.56 14.08
N ASP A 107 13.01 -18.98 15.25
CA ASP A 107 12.30 -19.18 16.52
C ASP A 107 12.19 -20.64 16.97
N ARG A 108 13.19 -21.46 16.62
CA ARG A 108 13.21 -22.85 17.04
C ARG A 108 13.34 -22.98 18.56
N LYS A 109 12.26 -23.40 19.21
CA LYS A 109 12.17 -23.58 20.65
C LYS A 109 11.55 -24.93 20.97
N GLN A 110 12.03 -25.56 22.02
CA GLN A 110 11.38 -26.74 22.57
C GLN A 110 10.32 -26.28 23.57
N LEU A 111 9.05 -26.60 23.30
CA LEU A 111 7.91 -26.29 24.16
C LEU A 111 7.72 -27.34 25.25
N ALA A 112 7.92 -28.63 24.89
CA ALA A 112 7.81 -29.81 25.77
C ALA A 112 8.75 -30.89 25.25
N PRO A 113 9.05 -31.94 26.04
CA PRO A 113 9.77 -33.11 25.55
C PRO A 113 9.10 -33.65 24.27
N GLY A 114 9.85 -33.66 23.16
CA GLY A 114 9.34 -34.14 21.87
C GLY A 114 8.50 -33.13 21.07
N THR A 115 8.29 -31.89 21.55
CA THR A 115 7.51 -30.88 20.84
C THR A 115 8.37 -29.65 20.56
N LEU A 116 8.49 -29.28 19.27
CA LEU A 116 9.24 -28.12 18.80
C LEU A 116 8.26 -27.06 18.28
N LEU A 117 8.58 -25.79 18.53
CA LEU A 117 7.97 -24.64 17.86
C LEU A 117 9.01 -24.05 16.95
N TYR A 118 8.62 -23.70 15.74
CA TYR A 118 9.45 -22.92 14.80
C TYR A 118 8.58 -22.16 13.81
N THR A 119 9.20 -21.15 13.19
CA THR A 119 8.53 -20.29 12.22
C THR A 119 9.19 -20.44 10.85
N LEU A 120 8.40 -20.82 9.85
CA LEU A 120 8.80 -20.80 8.44
C LEU A 120 8.45 -19.45 7.84
N HIS A 121 9.44 -18.71 7.32
CA HIS A 121 9.22 -17.48 6.57
C HIS A 121 9.21 -17.80 5.08
N PHE A 122 8.23 -17.28 4.39
CA PHE A 122 8.04 -17.50 2.96
C PHE A 122 7.82 -16.19 2.19
N GLY A 123 8.08 -16.23 0.90
CA GLY A 123 7.83 -15.15 -0.04
C GLY A 123 7.30 -15.67 -1.36
N SER A 124 6.80 -14.76 -2.18
CA SER A 124 6.32 -15.08 -3.52
C SER A 124 7.47 -15.58 -4.43
N ARG A 125 7.11 -16.21 -5.55
CA ARG A 125 8.07 -16.62 -6.56
C ARG A 125 8.88 -15.44 -7.12
N GLU A 126 8.21 -14.31 -7.30
CA GLU A 126 8.78 -13.05 -7.77
C GLU A 126 9.84 -12.52 -6.79
N PHE A 127 9.60 -12.63 -5.49
CA PHE A 127 10.59 -12.30 -4.46
C PHE A 127 11.86 -13.09 -4.63
N MET A 128 11.75 -14.42 -4.81
CA MET A 128 12.93 -15.30 -4.96
C MET A 128 13.67 -15.05 -6.28
N ARG A 129 12.94 -14.81 -7.37
CA ARG A 129 13.56 -14.50 -8.68
C ARG A 129 14.28 -13.16 -8.65
N ASN A 130 13.71 -12.16 -8.02
CA ASN A 130 14.36 -10.86 -7.86
C ASN A 130 15.74 -10.95 -7.19
N LEU A 131 15.92 -11.90 -6.27
CA LEU A 131 17.22 -12.10 -5.61
C LEU A 131 18.27 -12.76 -6.51
N ARG A 132 17.85 -13.51 -7.54
CA ARG A 132 18.70 -14.36 -8.37
C ARG A 132 19.05 -13.72 -9.71
N THR A 133 18.25 -12.76 -10.18
CA THR A 133 18.39 -12.18 -11.52
C THR A 133 18.77 -10.70 -11.46
N LYS A 134 19.33 -10.20 -12.55
CA LYS A 134 19.67 -8.79 -12.70
C LYS A 134 19.32 -8.30 -14.09
N VAL A 135 18.87 -7.08 -14.20
CA VAL A 135 18.53 -6.38 -15.43
C VAL A 135 19.71 -5.49 -15.82
N SER A 136 20.26 -5.73 -17.02
CA SER A 136 21.30 -4.88 -17.62
C SER A 136 20.93 -4.66 -19.08
N GLN A 137 20.02 -3.73 -19.32
CA GLN A 137 19.43 -3.48 -20.62
C GLN A 137 18.96 -2.04 -20.76
N ALA A 138 18.94 -1.54 -22.01
CA ALA A 138 18.30 -0.29 -22.36
C ALA A 138 16.84 -0.53 -22.75
N TYR A 139 15.97 0.33 -22.26
CA TYR A 139 14.55 0.37 -22.61
C TYR A 139 14.23 1.71 -23.26
N GLU A 140 13.35 1.69 -24.24
CA GLU A 140 12.91 2.88 -24.98
C GLU A 140 11.39 2.84 -25.17
N GLY A 141 10.76 3.99 -25.05
CA GLY A 141 9.31 4.17 -25.18
C GLY A 141 8.60 4.40 -23.85
N ARG A 142 7.33 4.05 -23.79
CA ARG A 142 6.51 4.23 -22.58
C ARG A 142 7.07 3.42 -21.41
N LEU A 143 7.09 4.06 -20.25
CA LEU A 143 7.72 3.49 -19.06
C LEU A 143 6.93 2.32 -18.47
N ASP A 144 5.60 2.36 -18.53
CA ASP A 144 4.72 1.24 -18.12
C ASP A 144 5.01 -0.05 -18.92
N MET A 145 5.27 0.08 -20.23
CA MET A 145 5.62 -1.06 -21.07
C MET A 145 6.99 -1.64 -20.72
N SER A 146 7.93 -0.80 -20.32
CA SER A 146 9.24 -1.24 -19.83
C SER A 146 9.12 -2.01 -18.52
N VAL A 147 8.26 -1.56 -17.60
CA VAL A 147 7.93 -2.28 -16.36
C VAL A 147 7.30 -3.64 -16.67
N LEU A 148 6.32 -3.67 -17.58
CA LEU A 148 5.65 -4.92 -17.97
C LEU A 148 6.64 -5.94 -18.55
N LYS A 149 7.57 -5.49 -19.40
CA LYS A 149 8.64 -6.37 -19.94
C LYS A 149 9.49 -6.98 -18.83
N ILE A 150 9.93 -6.19 -17.83
CA ILE A 150 10.73 -6.71 -16.72
C ILE A 150 9.93 -7.71 -15.86
N LEU A 151 8.62 -7.50 -15.70
CA LEU A 151 7.75 -8.39 -14.93
C LEU A 151 7.54 -9.73 -15.65
N THR A 152 7.37 -9.73 -16.97
CA THR A 152 6.94 -10.91 -17.74
C THR A 152 8.08 -11.68 -18.44
N ASP A 153 9.25 -11.06 -18.59
CA ASP A 153 10.41 -11.70 -19.27
C ASP A 153 10.92 -12.90 -18.47
N GLU A 154 11.12 -14.02 -19.17
CA GLU A 154 11.61 -15.28 -18.61
C GLU A 154 13.00 -15.16 -17.97
N ASN A 155 13.83 -14.25 -18.46
CA ASN A 155 15.16 -13.98 -17.90
C ASN A 155 15.13 -13.20 -16.60
N TYR A 156 14.02 -12.52 -16.29
CA TYR A 156 13.87 -11.66 -15.11
C TYR A 156 12.85 -12.24 -14.12
N LEU A 157 11.74 -11.56 -13.89
CA LEU A 157 10.76 -12.02 -12.90
C LEU A 157 9.88 -13.16 -13.40
N ASP A 158 9.61 -13.22 -14.70
CA ASP A 158 8.78 -14.26 -15.32
C ASP A 158 7.47 -14.47 -14.53
N SER A 159 6.83 -13.36 -14.15
CA SER A 159 5.59 -13.45 -13.40
C SER A 159 4.45 -13.95 -14.27
N LYS A 160 3.70 -14.90 -13.74
CA LYS A 160 2.47 -15.43 -14.35
C LYS A 160 1.21 -14.84 -13.70
N LYS A 161 1.40 -13.94 -12.73
CA LYS A 161 0.30 -13.27 -12.03
C LYS A 161 -0.36 -12.22 -12.91
N GLU A 162 -1.62 -11.94 -12.63
CA GLU A 162 -2.31 -10.80 -13.23
C GLU A 162 -1.59 -9.50 -12.85
N VAL A 163 -1.30 -8.68 -13.84
CA VAL A 163 -0.66 -7.38 -13.65
C VAL A 163 -1.67 -6.28 -13.93
N SER A 164 -2.03 -5.54 -12.89
CA SER A 164 -2.84 -4.34 -13.02
C SER A 164 -1.93 -3.12 -13.09
N PHE A 165 -1.85 -2.49 -14.25
CA PHE A 165 -0.98 -1.33 -14.44
C PHE A 165 -1.74 -0.11 -14.90
N GLU A 166 -1.25 1.05 -14.48
CA GLU A 166 -1.71 2.35 -14.94
C GLU A 166 -0.79 2.83 -16.07
N PRO A 167 -1.37 3.25 -17.22
CA PRO A 167 -0.59 3.80 -18.32
C PRO A 167 0.21 5.04 -17.90
N THR A 168 1.48 5.11 -18.36
CA THR A 168 2.31 6.31 -18.18
C THR A 168 2.16 7.27 -19.35
N GLY A 169 2.02 8.57 -19.05
CA GLY A 169 1.90 9.63 -20.04
C GLY A 169 3.25 10.03 -20.67
N ASN A 170 4.35 9.61 -20.08
CA ASN A 170 5.68 9.93 -20.57
C ASN A 170 6.39 8.69 -21.15
N ALA A 171 7.22 8.95 -22.14
CA ALA A 171 8.15 8.00 -22.72
C ALA A 171 9.59 8.45 -22.43
N ASP A 172 10.49 7.52 -22.22
CA ASP A 172 11.90 7.80 -21.95
C ASP A 172 12.80 6.72 -22.55
N LYS A 173 14.07 7.05 -22.67
CA LYS A 173 15.14 6.10 -22.99
C LYS A 173 15.99 5.91 -21.76
N ILE A 174 15.82 4.74 -21.12
CA ILE A 174 16.45 4.45 -19.85
C ILE A 174 17.39 3.25 -19.97
N VAL A 175 18.59 3.40 -19.44
CA VAL A 175 19.56 2.29 -19.31
C VAL A 175 19.54 1.81 -17.87
N ILE A 176 19.27 0.53 -17.68
CA ILE A 176 19.30 -0.12 -16.37
C ILE A 176 20.69 -0.68 -16.11
N PRO A 177 21.41 -0.17 -15.09
CA PRO A 177 22.80 -0.54 -14.86
C PRO A 177 22.94 -1.75 -13.92
N ASN A 178 22.64 -2.96 -14.41
CA ASN A 178 22.81 -4.22 -13.64
C ASN A 178 22.10 -4.23 -12.28
N LEU A 179 20.86 -3.75 -12.23
CA LEU A 179 20.03 -3.72 -11.04
C LEU A 179 19.21 -5.01 -10.87
N ARG A 180 18.77 -5.31 -9.67
CA ARG A 180 17.73 -6.32 -9.46
C ARG A 180 16.42 -5.85 -10.10
N PRO A 181 15.56 -6.78 -10.57
CA PRO A 181 14.33 -6.40 -11.27
C PRO A 181 13.44 -5.40 -10.51
N PHE A 182 13.22 -5.57 -9.21
CA PHE A 182 12.44 -4.62 -8.43
C PHE A 182 13.12 -3.25 -8.30
N ASP A 183 14.44 -3.22 -8.13
CA ASP A 183 15.19 -1.97 -8.10
C ASP A 183 15.15 -1.24 -9.45
N ALA A 184 15.21 -2.01 -10.54
CA ALA A 184 15.06 -1.48 -11.90
C ALA A 184 13.66 -0.87 -12.10
N ILE A 185 12.60 -1.58 -11.69
CA ILE A 185 11.23 -1.07 -11.78
C ILE A 185 11.04 0.17 -10.88
N ASN A 186 11.59 0.18 -9.67
CA ASN A 186 11.54 1.34 -8.78
C ASN A 186 12.30 2.55 -9.38
N MET A 187 13.40 2.31 -10.11
CA MET A 187 14.10 3.34 -10.87
C MET A 187 13.22 3.93 -11.99
N ILE A 188 12.46 3.08 -12.70
CA ILE A 188 11.50 3.50 -13.72
C ILE A 188 10.33 4.24 -13.07
N ALA A 189 9.76 3.72 -11.98
CA ALA A 189 8.63 4.30 -11.27
C ALA A 189 8.88 5.74 -10.81
N LYS A 190 10.11 6.04 -10.38
CA LYS A 190 10.53 7.41 -9.99
C LYS A 190 10.54 8.40 -11.15
N ARG A 191 10.52 7.94 -12.38
CA ARG A 191 10.50 8.78 -13.60
C ARG A 191 9.12 8.81 -14.25
N SER A 192 8.21 7.93 -13.82
CA SER A 192 6.90 7.76 -14.42
C SER A 192 5.95 8.89 -14.01
N LEU A 193 5.22 9.40 -15.00
CA LEU A 193 4.14 10.38 -14.83
C LEU A 193 2.83 9.74 -15.30
N PRO A 194 1.71 9.91 -14.58
CA PRO A 194 0.41 9.43 -15.01
C PRO A 194 -0.05 10.11 -16.30
N GLU A 195 -0.79 9.37 -17.14
CA GLU A 195 -1.38 9.94 -18.35
C GLU A 195 -2.62 10.79 -18.05
N LYS A 196 -3.40 10.42 -17.03
CA LYS A 196 -4.72 10.98 -16.75
C LYS A 196 -4.77 11.97 -15.58
N SER A 197 -3.68 12.20 -14.89
CA SER A 197 -3.62 13.10 -13.74
C SER A 197 -2.31 13.90 -13.71
N ASN A 198 -2.29 14.94 -12.89
CA ASN A 198 -1.10 15.75 -12.67
C ASN A 198 -0.22 15.24 -11.52
N GLY A 199 -0.63 14.13 -10.89
CA GLY A 199 0.11 13.54 -9.79
C GLY A 199 1.45 12.95 -10.21
N VAL A 200 2.18 12.47 -9.24
CA VAL A 200 3.48 11.83 -9.39
C VAL A 200 3.58 10.63 -8.44
N GLY A 201 4.59 9.80 -8.63
CA GLY A 201 4.87 8.73 -7.68
C GLY A 201 4.08 7.45 -7.97
N TYR A 202 4.70 6.57 -8.75
CA TYR A 202 4.21 5.22 -8.99
C TYR A 202 4.71 4.27 -7.90
N TYR A 203 3.85 3.32 -7.56
CA TYR A 203 4.13 2.23 -6.63
C TYR A 203 4.02 0.90 -7.35
N LEU A 204 5.04 0.05 -7.19
CA LEU A 204 4.97 -1.36 -7.55
C LEU A 204 4.76 -2.16 -6.28
N TYR A 205 3.68 -2.90 -6.21
CA TYR A 205 3.41 -3.77 -5.06
C TYR A 205 2.63 -5.01 -5.48
N GLU A 206 2.86 -6.06 -4.73
CA GLU A 206 2.19 -7.35 -4.91
C GLU A 206 1.15 -7.54 -3.81
N THR A 207 -0.04 -7.98 -4.21
CA THR A 207 -1.12 -8.36 -3.33
C THR A 207 -1.48 -9.84 -3.51
N THR A 208 -2.37 -10.35 -2.70
CA THR A 208 -2.91 -11.72 -2.87
C THR A 208 -3.64 -11.92 -4.20
N LYS A 209 -4.00 -10.84 -4.89
CA LYS A 209 -4.74 -10.88 -6.18
C LYS A 209 -3.85 -10.70 -7.41
N GLY A 210 -2.64 -10.18 -7.23
CA GLY A 210 -1.73 -9.96 -8.34
C GLY A 210 -0.71 -8.86 -8.10
N ILE A 211 -0.14 -8.33 -9.18
CA ILE A 211 0.86 -7.26 -9.13
C ILE A 211 0.22 -5.96 -9.59
N ASN A 212 0.45 -4.90 -8.85
CA ASN A 212 -0.07 -3.57 -9.12
C ASN A 212 1.09 -2.60 -9.44
N PHE A 213 0.93 -1.82 -10.52
CA PHE A 213 1.79 -0.69 -10.84
C PHE A 213 0.92 0.53 -11.07
N ARG A 214 0.78 1.38 -10.04
CA ARG A 214 -0.18 2.48 -10.02
C ARG A 214 0.39 3.72 -9.35
N SER A 215 -0.11 4.89 -9.75
CA SER A 215 0.18 6.16 -9.08
C SER A 215 -0.67 6.34 -7.83
N TRP A 216 -0.25 7.26 -6.95
CA TRP A 216 -1.05 7.66 -5.80
C TRP A 216 -2.42 8.18 -6.22
N ASP A 217 -2.46 9.05 -7.23
CA ASP A 217 -3.70 9.63 -7.74
C ASP A 217 -4.69 8.56 -8.22
N ASN A 218 -4.19 7.49 -8.86
CA ASN A 218 -5.01 6.35 -9.25
C ASN A 218 -5.63 5.64 -8.06
N MET A 219 -4.85 5.45 -7.00
CA MET A 219 -5.31 4.70 -5.81
C MET A 219 -6.35 5.46 -5.00
N VAL A 220 -6.30 6.80 -4.94
CA VAL A 220 -7.20 7.62 -4.10
C VAL A 220 -8.36 8.27 -4.85
N SER A 221 -8.39 8.23 -6.18
CA SER A 221 -9.41 8.90 -6.99
C SER A 221 -10.74 8.16 -6.98
N VAL A 222 -11.70 8.62 -6.20
CA VAL A 222 -13.06 8.06 -6.14
C VAL A 222 -13.92 8.51 -7.31
N ARG A 223 -13.64 9.70 -7.89
CA ARG A 223 -14.39 10.27 -9.01
C ARG A 223 -13.45 10.91 -10.03
N GLY A 224 -13.85 10.88 -11.29
CA GLY A 224 -13.14 11.51 -12.38
C GLY A 224 -12.22 10.56 -13.12
N SER A 225 -10.90 10.77 -13.12
CA SER A 225 -9.98 10.07 -14.03
C SER A 225 -9.93 8.54 -13.86
N TYR A 226 -10.18 8.02 -12.65
CA TYR A 226 -9.95 6.61 -12.33
C TYR A 226 -11.12 5.87 -11.68
N ASP A 227 -12.10 6.59 -11.11
CA ASP A 227 -13.34 6.05 -10.49
C ASP A 227 -13.12 4.84 -9.57
N ARG A 228 -12.18 4.95 -8.62
CA ARG A 228 -11.92 3.87 -7.65
C ARG A 228 -13.06 3.78 -6.63
N PRO A 229 -13.69 2.60 -6.47
CA PRO A 229 -14.75 2.43 -5.50
C PRO A 229 -14.19 2.43 -4.06
N ILE A 230 -15.02 2.83 -3.12
CA ILE A 230 -14.83 2.51 -1.71
C ILE A 230 -15.24 1.06 -1.54
N VAL A 231 -14.28 0.21 -1.13
CA VAL A 231 -14.50 -1.25 -1.07
C VAL A 231 -15.36 -1.62 0.12
N GLN A 232 -15.15 -0.95 1.26
CA GLN A 232 -15.84 -1.26 2.51
C GLN A 232 -15.99 -0.05 3.41
N ASP A 233 -17.13 -0.01 4.13
CA ASP A 233 -17.39 0.93 5.22
C ASP A 233 -17.12 0.26 6.55
N PHE A 234 -16.32 0.89 7.40
CA PHE A 234 -16.02 0.44 8.75
C PHE A 234 -16.52 1.42 9.78
N TYR A 235 -17.05 0.89 10.88
CA TYR A 235 -17.58 1.65 12.00
C TYR A 235 -16.92 1.20 13.29
N TYR A 236 -16.43 2.16 14.07
CA TYR A 236 -16.08 1.91 15.45
C TYR A 236 -17.22 2.40 16.35
N MET A 237 -17.87 1.45 17.03
CA MET A 237 -18.89 1.74 18.03
C MET A 237 -18.46 1.14 19.36
N PRO A 238 -18.54 1.88 20.48
CA PRO A 238 -18.28 1.31 21.79
C PRO A 238 -19.23 0.16 22.08
N MET A 239 -18.73 -0.89 22.71
CA MET A 239 -19.31 -2.23 22.85
C MET A 239 -20.62 -2.34 23.68
N ASN A 240 -21.48 -1.36 23.74
CA ASN A 240 -22.73 -1.43 24.53
C ASN A 240 -23.97 -1.84 23.72
N VAL A 241 -23.81 -2.32 22.51
CA VAL A 241 -24.96 -2.72 21.70
C VAL A 241 -25.09 -4.25 21.69
N ASN A 242 -25.60 -4.81 22.79
CA ASN A 242 -26.32 -6.08 22.75
C ASN A 242 -27.66 -5.87 22.04
N ASP A 243 -27.62 -5.34 20.84
CA ASP A 243 -28.84 -5.10 20.09
C ASP A 243 -29.22 -6.41 19.36
N THR A 244 -30.12 -7.15 19.99
CA THR A 244 -30.74 -8.36 19.45
C THR A 244 -31.64 -8.05 18.24
N THR A 245 -31.79 -6.78 17.87
CA THR A 245 -32.67 -6.32 16.79
C THR A 245 -31.99 -6.16 15.44
N ILE A 246 -30.65 -6.37 15.35
CA ILE A 246 -29.92 -6.25 14.09
C ILE A 246 -30.29 -7.40 13.18
N LYS A 247 -31.06 -7.10 12.13
CA LYS A 247 -31.56 -8.09 11.16
C LYS A 247 -30.45 -8.79 10.36
N ASP A 248 -29.29 -8.15 10.21
CA ASP A 248 -28.13 -8.69 9.49
C ASP A 248 -26.86 -8.55 10.35
N LYS A 249 -26.79 -9.36 11.39
CA LYS A 249 -25.69 -9.33 12.35
C LYS A 249 -24.34 -9.63 11.71
N ILE A 250 -24.27 -10.56 10.74
CA ILE A 250 -23.01 -10.96 10.10
C ILE A 250 -22.43 -9.79 9.30
N ASN A 251 -23.25 -9.09 8.51
CA ASN A 251 -22.80 -7.94 7.74
C ASN A 251 -22.40 -6.78 8.65
N HIS A 252 -23.13 -6.56 9.72
CA HIS A 252 -22.77 -5.58 10.74
C HIS A 252 -21.42 -5.91 11.39
N ASP A 253 -21.21 -7.18 11.76
CA ASP A 253 -19.96 -7.63 12.37
C ASP A 253 -18.76 -7.51 11.42
N TYR A 254 -18.95 -7.70 10.10
CA TYR A 254 -17.92 -7.44 9.10
C TYR A 254 -17.56 -5.96 8.94
N LYS A 255 -18.51 -5.06 9.18
CA LYS A 255 -18.28 -3.62 9.16
C LYS A 255 -17.75 -3.07 10.50
N SER A 256 -17.84 -3.86 11.56
CA SER A 256 -17.39 -3.47 12.89
C SER A 256 -15.88 -3.61 13.04
N VAL A 257 -15.25 -2.58 13.60
CA VAL A 257 -13.83 -2.58 13.97
C VAL A 257 -13.67 -3.09 15.39
N GLU A 258 -12.84 -4.13 15.59
CA GLU A 258 -12.56 -4.67 16.94
C GLU A 258 -11.73 -3.69 17.78
N SER A 259 -10.74 -3.07 17.16
CA SER A 259 -9.93 -2.03 17.80
C SER A 259 -9.30 -1.11 16.77
N TYR A 260 -9.04 0.12 17.16
CA TYR A 260 -8.31 1.09 16.36
C TYR A 260 -7.22 1.78 17.16
N LYS A 261 -6.21 2.26 16.46
CA LYS A 261 -5.13 3.08 17.04
C LYS A 261 -4.60 4.04 15.99
N PHE A 262 -4.59 5.32 16.30
CA PHE A 262 -3.85 6.29 15.51
C PHE A 262 -2.35 6.14 15.79
N VAL A 263 -1.57 5.99 14.72
CA VAL A 263 -0.11 5.85 14.78
C VAL A 263 0.54 7.21 14.60
N ASN A 264 0.07 7.95 13.61
CA ASN A 264 0.46 9.33 13.33
C ASN A 264 -0.78 10.20 13.21
N ASN A 265 -0.65 11.43 13.64
CA ASN A 265 -1.60 12.50 13.37
C ASN A 265 -1.00 13.47 12.36
N PHE A 266 -1.81 14.26 11.67
CA PHE A 266 -1.40 15.26 10.68
C PHE A 266 -0.38 16.31 11.17
N HIS A 267 -0.02 16.32 12.43
CA HIS A 267 0.53 17.48 13.10
C HIS A 267 2.03 17.41 13.35
N ASP A 268 2.77 16.52 12.68
CA ASP A 268 4.24 16.60 12.71
C ASP A 268 4.75 17.65 11.72
N VAL A 269 4.49 18.92 12.07
CA VAL A 269 4.86 20.07 11.26
C VAL A 269 6.38 20.17 11.12
N ALA A 270 7.11 19.83 12.18
CA ALA A 270 8.57 19.92 12.17
C ALA A 270 9.20 18.94 11.17
N ALA A 271 8.82 17.66 11.24
CA ALA A 271 9.30 16.65 10.30
C ALA A 271 8.89 16.98 8.86
N ASN A 272 7.64 17.39 8.64
CA ASN A 272 7.14 17.76 7.32
C ASN A 272 7.85 18.97 6.73
N THR A 273 8.19 19.98 7.53
CA THR A 273 8.94 21.16 7.09
C THR A 273 10.36 20.77 6.69
N ILE A 274 11.05 19.98 7.48
CA ILE A 274 12.42 19.52 7.17
C ILE A 274 12.45 18.68 5.89
N ILE A 275 11.46 17.85 5.66
CA ILE A 275 11.35 17.03 4.44
C ILE A 275 11.04 17.90 3.21
N GLY A 276 10.48 19.11 3.40
CA GLY A 276 10.08 19.99 2.32
C GLY A 276 8.67 19.69 1.81
N THR A 277 7.79 19.20 2.67
CA THR A 277 6.40 18.87 2.33
C THR A 277 5.62 20.14 1.94
N TYR A 278 5.81 21.23 2.68
CA TYR A 278 5.06 22.48 2.51
C TYR A 278 5.72 23.45 1.55
N GLY A 279 7.04 23.57 1.59
CA GLY A 279 7.84 24.41 0.72
C GLY A 279 9.13 23.69 0.32
N HIS A 280 9.50 23.78 -0.94
CA HIS A 280 10.68 23.11 -1.47
C HIS A 280 11.26 23.89 -2.65
N ASN A 281 12.54 24.13 -2.63
CA ASN A 281 13.26 24.74 -3.72
C ASN A 281 14.07 23.67 -4.46
N VAL A 282 13.81 23.50 -5.74
CA VAL A 282 14.56 22.57 -6.59
C VAL A 282 15.40 23.36 -7.58
N ILE A 283 16.70 23.15 -7.51
CA ILE A 283 17.66 23.72 -8.47
C ILE A 283 18.02 22.59 -9.44
N THR A 284 17.63 22.75 -10.70
CA THR A 284 18.01 21.84 -11.77
C THR A 284 19.19 22.43 -12.54
N HIS A 285 20.25 21.65 -12.69
CA HIS A 285 21.43 22.03 -13.46
C HIS A 285 21.59 21.11 -14.66
N ASN A 286 21.50 21.66 -15.86
CA ASN A 286 21.73 20.93 -17.09
C ASN A 286 23.23 20.99 -17.45
N LEU A 287 23.90 19.84 -17.43
CA LEU A 287 25.33 19.74 -17.68
C LEU A 287 25.69 19.93 -19.16
N TYR A 288 24.73 19.81 -20.07
CA TYR A 288 24.96 19.94 -21.50
C TYR A 288 25.07 21.41 -21.93
N ASP A 289 24.05 22.19 -21.61
CA ASP A 289 23.99 23.62 -21.97
C ASP A 289 24.49 24.55 -20.84
N LYS A 290 24.90 23.97 -19.71
CA LYS A 290 25.36 24.67 -18.49
C LYS A 290 24.32 25.63 -17.92
N SER A 291 23.06 25.46 -18.28
CA SER A 291 21.96 26.23 -17.72
C SER A 291 21.59 25.73 -16.32
N TYR A 292 21.10 26.64 -15.50
CA TYR A 292 20.52 26.29 -14.24
C TYR A 292 19.15 26.93 -14.07
N ARG A 293 18.21 26.19 -13.50
CA ARG A 293 16.87 26.66 -13.24
C ARG A 293 16.51 26.46 -11.79
N LYS A 294 16.00 27.48 -11.13
CA LYS A 294 15.44 27.43 -9.79
C LYS A 294 13.92 27.31 -9.92
N SER A 295 13.31 26.33 -9.22
CA SER A 295 11.87 26.11 -9.19
C SER A 295 11.42 26.02 -7.75
N ASP A 296 10.46 26.86 -7.39
CA ASP A 296 9.85 26.89 -6.07
C ASP A 296 8.56 26.05 -6.10
N TYR A 297 8.39 25.21 -5.09
CA TYR A 297 7.18 24.43 -4.85
C TYR A 297 6.47 25.00 -3.63
N ASN A 298 5.17 25.27 -3.79
CA ASN A 298 4.30 25.72 -2.71
C ASN A 298 3.12 24.76 -2.60
N TYR A 299 3.04 24.04 -1.50
CA TYR A 299 2.04 23.01 -1.25
C TYR A 299 0.60 23.52 -1.34
N GLU A 300 0.33 24.71 -0.81
CA GLU A 300 -1.03 25.26 -0.81
C GLU A 300 -1.52 25.58 -2.22
N LEU A 301 -0.62 26.06 -3.08
CA LEU A 301 -0.94 26.38 -4.47
C LEU A 301 -1.13 25.13 -5.33
N GLU A 302 -0.29 24.11 -5.10
CA GLU A 302 -0.25 22.90 -5.92
C GLU A 302 -1.22 21.80 -5.43
N PHE A 303 -1.75 21.94 -4.20
CA PHE A 303 -2.61 20.92 -3.59
C PHE A 303 -3.84 20.58 -4.43
N GLY A 304 -4.47 21.59 -5.01
CA GLY A 304 -5.69 21.40 -5.82
C GLY A 304 -5.48 20.68 -7.16
N ASP A 305 -4.22 20.56 -7.60
CA ASP A 305 -3.88 19.95 -8.90
C ASP A 305 -3.70 18.44 -8.82
N THR A 306 -3.64 17.88 -7.61
CA THR A 306 -3.49 16.44 -7.36
C THR A 306 -4.73 15.84 -6.74
N LYS A 307 -4.78 14.51 -6.69
CA LYS A 307 -5.88 13.77 -6.04
C LYS A 307 -5.53 13.43 -4.62
N HIS A 308 -6.53 13.54 -3.75
CA HIS A 308 -6.42 13.30 -2.31
C HIS A 308 -7.49 12.32 -1.84
N THR A 309 -7.30 11.73 -0.66
CA THR A 309 -8.25 10.77 -0.09
C THR A 309 -9.63 11.38 0.14
N GLU A 310 -9.69 12.65 0.56
CA GLU A 310 -10.94 13.39 0.67
C GLU A 310 -11.05 14.43 -0.46
N VAL A 311 -12.23 14.48 -1.08
CA VAL A 311 -12.56 15.49 -2.08
C VAL A 311 -13.42 16.55 -1.40
N ALA A 312 -12.94 17.78 -1.33
CA ALA A 312 -13.79 18.89 -0.96
C ALA A 312 -14.81 19.14 -2.08
N ASN A 313 -15.97 19.69 -1.72
CA ASN A 313 -16.98 20.07 -2.70
C ASN A 313 -16.38 20.92 -3.83
N GLU A 314 -16.73 20.59 -5.05
CA GLU A 314 -16.18 21.03 -6.34
C GLU A 314 -16.03 22.55 -6.57
N ARG A 315 -16.43 23.41 -5.65
CA ARG A 315 -16.51 24.86 -5.88
C ARG A 315 -15.44 25.74 -5.23
N SER A 316 -14.61 25.19 -4.31
CA SER A 316 -13.52 25.97 -3.73
C SER A 316 -12.39 25.05 -3.23
N ASN A 317 -11.57 24.60 -4.14
CA ASN A 317 -10.50 23.65 -3.85
C ASN A 317 -9.39 24.19 -2.92
N ARG A 318 -9.28 25.50 -2.73
CA ARG A 318 -8.17 26.13 -2.02
C ARG A 318 -8.39 26.37 -0.51
N GLU A 319 -9.63 26.42 -0.05
CA GLU A 319 -9.92 26.84 1.32
C GLU A 319 -10.32 25.72 2.30
N ARG A 320 -10.45 24.48 1.85
CA ARG A 320 -11.13 23.42 2.63
C ARG A 320 -10.28 22.26 3.08
N TYR A 321 -9.05 22.21 2.63
CA TYR A 321 -8.17 21.16 3.10
C TYR A 321 -7.44 21.67 4.34
N ALA A 322 -7.58 20.96 5.43
CA ALA A 322 -6.65 21.09 6.51
C ALA A 322 -5.29 20.56 6.01
N VAL A 323 -4.72 21.32 5.17
CA VAL A 323 -3.30 21.37 5.02
C VAL A 323 -2.83 21.86 6.38
N ALA A 324 -2.51 20.92 7.24
CA ALA A 324 -2.39 21.13 8.66
C ALA A 324 -1.59 22.39 9.05
N ALA A 325 -0.77 22.89 8.17
CA ALA A 325 0.05 24.05 8.45
C ALA A 325 0.20 25.01 7.27
N GLY A 326 -0.10 24.59 6.03
CA GLY A 326 0.19 25.39 4.85
C GLY A 326 -0.54 26.74 4.79
N SER A 327 -1.76 26.80 5.31
CA SER A 327 -2.59 28.00 5.35
C SER A 327 -2.44 28.81 6.65
N ARG A 328 -1.67 28.32 7.63
CA ARG A 328 -1.46 29.04 8.89
C ARG A 328 -0.38 30.10 8.69
N VAL A 329 -0.72 31.30 9.09
CA VAL A 329 0.21 32.44 9.09
C VAL A 329 0.97 32.42 10.42
N ASP A 330 2.29 32.60 10.34
CA ASP A 330 3.16 32.76 11.49
C ASP A 330 3.19 34.21 12.04
N GLU A 331 4.08 34.50 12.96
CA GLU A 331 4.30 35.81 13.54
C GLU A 331 4.82 36.86 12.54
N ASP A 332 5.37 36.42 11.41
CA ASP A 332 5.86 37.28 10.32
C ASP A 332 4.84 37.47 9.18
N ASP A 333 3.59 37.10 9.39
CA ASP A 333 2.50 37.09 8.40
C ASP A 333 2.79 36.21 7.17
N LYS A 334 3.68 35.19 7.32
CA LYS A 334 4.01 34.24 6.28
C LYS A 334 3.38 32.88 6.54
N LYS A 335 2.94 32.26 5.48
CA LYS A 335 2.47 30.85 5.55
C LYS A 335 3.66 29.90 5.56
N ILE A 336 3.51 28.76 6.22
CA ILE A 336 4.57 27.74 6.26
C ILE A 336 4.94 27.28 4.84
N SER A 337 3.97 27.25 3.93
CA SER A 337 4.18 26.94 2.51
C SER A 337 4.99 27.99 1.74
N ASP A 338 5.15 29.20 2.27
CA ASP A 338 5.92 30.28 1.63
C ASP A 338 7.42 30.20 1.95
N TYR A 339 7.83 29.33 2.87
CA TYR A 339 9.23 29.08 3.21
C TYR A 339 9.84 28.02 2.27
N ASN A 340 10.05 28.39 1.00
CA ASN A 340 10.59 27.50 -0.03
C ASN A 340 12.02 27.03 0.27
N GLU A 341 12.75 27.75 1.12
CA GLU A 341 14.12 27.43 1.52
C GLU A 341 14.20 26.39 2.63
N SER A 342 13.06 25.97 3.19
CA SER A 342 13.01 24.91 4.21
C SER A 342 13.68 23.63 3.73
N ARG A 343 13.64 23.38 2.41
CA ARG A 343 14.42 22.36 1.73
C ARG A 343 14.90 22.86 0.39
N VAL A 344 16.20 22.66 0.13
CA VAL A 344 16.81 22.92 -1.17
C VAL A 344 17.38 21.62 -1.72
N SER A 345 16.99 21.26 -2.94
CA SER A 345 17.50 20.08 -3.64
C SER A 345 18.20 20.50 -4.93
N LEU A 346 19.40 19.97 -5.14
CA LEU A 346 20.13 20.14 -6.39
C LEU A 346 20.01 18.86 -7.22
N GLN A 347 19.50 18.99 -8.46
CA GLN A 347 19.32 17.89 -9.39
C GLN A 347 20.06 18.20 -10.70
N SER A 348 20.99 17.30 -11.07
CA SER A 348 21.56 17.35 -12.42
C SER A 348 20.56 16.77 -13.43
N THR A 349 20.35 17.47 -14.52
CA THR A 349 19.51 17.03 -15.62
C THR A 349 20.36 16.55 -16.79
N THR A 350 19.82 15.61 -17.54
CA THR A 350 20.44 15.07 -18.76
C THR A 350 19.63 15.42 -20.00
N GLN A 351 18.76 16.43 -19.90
CA GLN A 351 17.97 16.93 -21.02
C GLN A 351 18.92 17.28 -22.16
N PHE A 352 18.63 16.83 -23.39
CA PHE A 352 19.47 16.98 -24.60
C PHE A 352 20.71 16.07 -24.72
N LEU A 353 21.05 15.25 -23.75
CA LEU A 353 22.07 14.22 -23.94
C LEU A 353 21.60 13.08 -24.87
N HIS A 354 20.31 12.98 -25.11
CA HIS A 354 19.69 12.03 -26.04
C HIS A 354 19.23 12.79 -27.28
N ASN A 355 19.67 12.32 -28.43
CA ASN A 355 19.52 12.91 -29.75
C ASN A 355 18.12 13.49 -30.01
N GLU A 356 18.03 14.78 -30.27
CA GLU A 356 16.80 15.52 -30.59
C GLU A 356 16.07 15.00 -31.84
N ASN A 357 16.76 14.23 -32.68
CA ASN A 357 16.27 13.79 -33.99
C ASN A 357 15.31 12.58 -33.94
N THR A 358 15.00 12.04 -32.80
CA THR A 358 14.04 10.92 -32.70
C THR A 358 12.62 11.37 -32.51
N GLY A 359 12.13 12.46 -33.05
CA GLY A 359 10.73 12.85 -33.32
C GLY A 359 9.59 12.38 -32.42
N ALA A 360 9.83 11.46 -31.56
CA ALA A 360 8.95 11.02 -30.49
C ALA A 360 9.26 11.91 -29.30
N GLY A 361 8.34 12.76 -28.90
CA GLY A 361 8.45 13.57 -27.70
C GLY A 361 8.85 12.74 -26.50
N TYR A 362 10.13 12.52 -26.34
CA TYR A 362 10.73 12.05 -25.11
C TYR A 362 10.51 13.16 -24.08
N GLY A 363 9.31 13.10 -23.52
CA GLY A 363 8.80 14.12 -22.64
C GLY A 363 9.59 14.17 -21.36
N LEU A 364 9.41 15.25 -20.70
CA LEU A 364 9.93 15.59 -19.38
C LEU A 364 9.98 14.38 -18.44
N ASP A 365 11.17 13.99 -18.07
CA ASP A 365 11.42 13.14 -16.91
C ASP A 365 11.04 13.94 -15.65
N VAL A 366 10.41 13.32 -14.67
CA VAL A 366 10.13 13.92 -13.35
C VAL A 366 11.37 14.59 -12.75
N ARG A 367 12.54 14.05 -13.01
CA ARG A 367 13.82 14.60 -12.55
C ARG A 367 14.24 15.89 -13.27
N GLN A 368 13.69 16.16 -14.44
CA GLN A 368 13.99 17.35 -15.21
C GLN A 368 13.01 18.47 -14.90
N ASP A 369 11.85 18.13 -14.37
CA ASP A 369 10.85 19.07 -13.89
C ASP A 369 11.00 19.26 -12.38
N GLY A 370 11.63 20.36 -11.99
CA GLY A 370 11.85 20.69 -10.58
C GLY A 370 10.56 20.69 -9.74
N PRO A 371 9.47 21.32 -10.20
CA PRO A 371 8.18 21.26 -9.53
C PRO A 371 7.66 19.83 -9.32
N LYS A 372 7.75 18.97 -10.34
CA LYS A 372 7.31 17.57 -10.24
C LYS A 372 8.15 16.75 -9.24
N LEU A 373 9.45 17.00 -9.17
CA LEU A 373 10.31 16.37 -8.17
C LEU A 373 9.92 16.80 -6.75
N ALA A 374 9.69 18.09 -6.53
CA ALA A 374 9.24 18.61 -5.25
C ALA A 374 7.87 18.06 -4.87
N GLN A 375 6.94 18.00 -5.81
CA GLN A 375 5.61 17.40 -5.66
C GLN A 375 5.72 15.92 -5.25
N GLN A 376 6.62 15.15 -5.86
CA GLN A 376 6.84 13.75 -5.49
C GLN A 376 7.32 13.60 -4.04
N VAL A 377 8.25 14.43 -3.61
CA VAL A 377 8.74 14.44 -2.23
C VAL A 377 7.62 14.79 -1.26
N SER A 378 6.85 15.83 -1.57
CA SER A 378 5.71 16.28 -0.77
C SER A 378 4.65 15.18 -0.63
N GLN A 379 4.25 14.57 -1.73
CA GLN A 379 3.24 13.53 -1.77
C GLN A 379 3.66 12.28 -0.99
N MET A 380 4.91 11.83 -1.15
CA MET A 380 5.44 10.71 -0.36
C MET A 380 5.48 11.03 1.14
N ALA A 381 5.87 12.24 1.50
CA ALA A 381 5.91 12.68 2.90
C ALA A 381 4.52 12.71 3.52
N GLN A 382 3.51 13.18 2.78
CA GLN A 382 2.12 13.18 3.25
C GLN A 382 1.56 11.79 3.48
N VAL A 383 1.88 10.83 2.62
CA VAL A 383 1.46 9.43 2.79
C VAL A 383 2.11 8.79 4.02
N ILE A 384 3.38 9.08 4.26
CA ILE A 384 4.14 8.51 5.38
C ILE A 384 3.81 9.23 6.70
N ASN A 385 3.74 10.55 6.68
CA ASN A 385 3.57 11.40 7.87
C ASN A 385 2.14 11.92 8.05
N GLY A 386 1.23 11.55 7.16
CA GLY A 386 -0.19 11.84 7.26
C GLY A 386 -0.85 11.12 8.43
N THR A 387 -2.17 11.20 8.52
CA THR A 387 -2.90 10.42 9.52
C THR A 387 -2.78 8.93 9.20
N ALA A 388 -2.09 8.21 10.05
CA ALA A 388 -1.97 6.76 9.97
C ALA A 388 -2.81 6.10 11.05
N LEU A 389 -3.71 5.21 10.62
CA LEU A 389 -4.69 4.50 11.43
C LEU A 389 -4.43 3.01 11.34
N LYS A 390 -4.31 2.34 12.49
CA LYS A 390 -4.32 0.88 12.57
C LYS A 390 -5.71 0.41 12.97
N LEU A 391 -6.23 -0.55 12.22
CA LEU A 391 -7.52 -1.20 12.47
C LEU A 391 -7.29 -2.70 12.65
N ILE A 392 -7.98 -3.29 13.63
CA ILE A 392 -8.13 -4.75 13.73
C ILE A 392 -9.58 -5.07 13.39
N ILE A 393 -9.75 -5.89 12.37
CA ILE A 393 -11.05 -6.26 11.80
C ILE A 393 -11.18 -7.77 11.67
N LYS A 394 -12.40 -8.24 11.46
CA LYS A 394 -12.67 -9.61 11.03
C LYS A 394 -12.08 -9.85 9.63
N GLY A 395 -11.56 -11.04 9.40
CA GLY A 395 -10.93 -11.40 8.15
C GLY A 395 -11.87 -11.36 6.96
N GLN A 396 -11.44 -10.70 5.90
CA GLN A 396 -12.17 -10.50 4.65
C GLN A 396 -11.19 -10.67 3.49
N SER A 397 -11.23 -11.82 2.82
CA SER A 397 -10.25 -12.17 1.78
C SER A 397 -10.35 -11.33 0.49
N TYR A 398 -11.37 -10.49 0.35
CA TYR A 398 -11.54 -9.60 -0.81
C TYR A 398 -10.80 -8.27 -0.68
N LEU A 399 -10.37 -7.86 0.51
CA LEU A 399 -9.59 -6.64 0.70
C LEU A 399 -8.12 -6.86 0.31
N GLU A 400 -7.53 -5.84 -0.32
CA GLU A 400 -6.11 -5.82 -0.69
C GLU A 400 -5.44 -4.48 -0.34
N ALA A 401 -4.11 -4.48 -0.24
CA ALA A 401 -3.36 -3.24 -0.10
C ALA A 401 -3.57 -2.34 -1.34
N GLY A 402 -3.78 -1.05 -1.10
CA GLY A 402 -4.15 -0.08 -2.13
C GLY A 402 -5.66 0.15 -2.30
N ASP A 403 -6.50 -0.58 -1.57
CA ASP A 403 -7.95 -0.35 -1.56
C ASP A 403 -8.31 0.88 -0.71
N LEU A 404 -9.39 1.55 -1.12
CA LEU A 404 -10.01 2.63 -0.37
C LEU A 404 -11.11 2.09 0.53
N ILE A 405 -11.07 2.51 1.79
CA ILE A 405 -12.11 2.23 2.78
C ILE A 405 -12.66 3.53 3.37
N GLN A 406 -13.89 3.47 3.84
CA GLN A 406 -14.48 4.52 4.65
C GLN A 406 -14.39 4.10 6.13
N PHE A 407 -13.78 4.92 6.97
CA PHE A 407 -13.77 4.71 8.42
C PHE A 407 -14.63 5.76 9.09
N ASN A 408 -15.52 5.33 9.98
CA ASN A 408 -16.45 6.20 10.70
C ASN A 408 -16.29 5.99 12.21
N MET A 409 -16.01 7.08 12.91
CA MET A 409 -15.86 7.15 14.34
C MET A 409 -16.80 8.23 14.89
N LEU A 410 -17.49 7.95 15.98
CA LEU A 410 -18.36 8.93 16.63
C LEU A 410 -17.55 10.12 17.15
N ALA A 411 -18.06 11.32 16.96
CA ALA A 411 -17.46 12.50 17.54
C ALA A 411 -17.57 12.47 19.08
N VAL A 412 -16.48 12.83 19.74
CA VAL A 412 -16.40 12.97 21.19
C VAL A 412 -16.86 14.39 21.55
N ASP A 413 -18.15 14.64 21.47
CA ASP A 413 -18.75 15.92 21.88
C ASP A 413 -19.85 15.65 22.93
N GLU A 414 -19.82 16.37 24.04
CA GLU A 414 -20.88 16.29 25.09
C GLU A 414 -22.28 16.60 24.55
N LYS A 415 -22.36 17.35 23.44
CA LYS A 415 -23.58 17.70 22.74
C LYS A 415 -23.98 16.78 21.60
N ASN A 416 -23.20 15.71 21.36
CA ASN A 416 -23.46 14.81 20.25
C ASN A 416 -24.61 13.83 20.56
N THR A 417 -25.83 14.38 20.70
CA THR A 417 -27.04 13.58 20.83
C THR A 417 -27.49 12.91 19.54
N ASP A 418 -26.98 13.38 18.41
CA ASP A 418 -27.40 12.96 17.05
C ASP A 418 -26.53 11.88 16.44
N GLY A 419 -25.50 11.36 17.15
CA GLY A 419 -24.60 10.33 16.66
C GLY A 419 -23.76 10.76 15.45
N SER A 420 -23.39 12.05 15.38
CA SER A 420 -22.56 12.56 14.29
C SER A 420 -21.14 11.99 14.34
N PHE A 421 -20.53 11.78 13.16
CA PHE A 421 -19.18 11.30 13.04
C PHE A 421 -18.16 12.43 13.21
N ASP A 422 -16.99 12.09 13.77
CA ASP A 422 -15.87 13.00 13.87
C ASP A 422 -15.44 13.49 12.49
N PRO A 423 -15.45 14.79 12.19
CA PRO A 423 -15.15 15.32 10.86
C PRO A 423 -13.66 15.26 10.50
N GLN A 424 -12.77 15.16 11.49
CA GLN A 424 -11.33 15.13 11.29
C GLN A 424 -10.82 13.71 11.09
N TYR A 425 -11.26 12.79 11.92
CA TYR A 425 -10.76 11.42 11.93
C TYR A 425 -11.61 10.45 11.11
N SER A 426 -12.91 10.70 10.95
CA SER A 426 -13.72 9.95 10.01
C SER A 426 -13.41 10.35 8.57
N GLY A 427 -13.64 9.45 7.62
CA GLY A 427 -13.47 9.71 6.21
C GLY A 427 -12.81 8.56 5.47
N LYS A 428 -12.30 8.86 4.28
CA LYS A 428 -11.68 7.89 3.39
C LYS A 428 -10.22 7.67 3.76
N TYR A 429 -9.85 6.43 3.77
CA TYR A 429 -8.48 5.97 4.03
C TYR A 429 -8.06 4.98 2.96
N ILE A 430 -6.79 5.02 2.55
CA ILE A 430 -6.19 3.99 1.73
C ILE A 430 -5.53 2.95 2.63
N ILE A 431 -5.70 1.69 2.32
CA ILE A 431 -5.01 0.59 3.01
C ILE A 431 -3.57 0.56 2.51
N THR A 432 -2.62 0.88 3.37
CA THR A 432 -1.19 0.87 3.03
C THR A 432 -0.52 -0.47 3.32
N LYS A 433 -0.99 -1.17 4.36
CA LYS A 433 -0.48 -2.50 4.72
C LYS A 433 -1.59 -3.36 5.28
N ILE A 434 -1.49 -4.65 5.02
CA ILE A 434 -2.37 -5.68 5.58
C ILE A 434 -1.51 -6.80 6.19
N ARG A 435 -1.90 -7.24 7.36
CA ARG A 435 -1.53 -8.53 7.91
C ARG A 435 -2.78 -9.39 7.98
N HIS A 436 -2.84 -10.41 7.14
CA HIS A 436 -3.80 -11.50 7.28
C HIS A 436 -3.29 -12.45 8.35
N GLN A 437 -4.06 -12.70 9.37
CA GLN A 437 -3.71 -13.58 10.46
C GLN A 437 -4.77 -14.67 10.61
N ILE A 438 -4.39 -15.88 10.32
CA ILE A 438 -5.23 -17.07 10.37
C ILE A 438 -4.70 -17.98 11.47
N ASN A 439 -5.55 -18.32 12.40
CA ASN A 439 -5.29 -19.32 13.42
C ASN A 439 -6.43 -20.36 13.45
N ASP A 440 -6.31 -21.39 14.29
CA ASP A 440 -7.29 -22.48 14.35
C ASP A 440 -8.75 -22.03 14.59
N LYS A 441 -8.95 -20.81 15.12
CA LYS A 441 -10.27 -20.37 15.56
C LYS A 441 -10.86 -19.30 14.65
N LYS A 442 -10.04 -18.38 14.15
CA LYS A 442 -10.56 -17.23 13.42
C LYS A 442 -9.54 -16.68 12.42
N TYR A 443 -10.07 -15.99 11.44
CA TYR A 443 -9.33 -15.15 10.54
C TYR A 443 -9.54 -13.69 10.96
N THR A 444 -8.45 -12.98 11.22
CA THR A 444 -8.43 -11.56 11.56
C THR A 444 -7.48 -10.82 10.64
N MET A 445 -7.71 -9.55 10.43
CA MET A 445 -6.82 -8.68 9.66
C MET A 445 -6.43 -7.47 10.49
N ALA A 446 -5.14 -7.15 10.45
CA ALA A 446 -4.64 -5.88 10.95
C ALA A 446 -4.30 -5.01 9.73
N LEU A 447 -5.02 -3.89 9.60
CA LEU A 447 -4.83 -2.92 8.53
C LEU A 447 -4.02 -1.74 9.04
N GLU A 448 -3.05 -1.27 8.26
CA GLU A 448 -2.52 0.09 8.38
C GLU A 448 -3.11 0.91 7.25
N CYS A 449 -3.74 2.01 7.60
CA CYS A 449 -4.42 2.89 6.65
C CYS A 449 -3.85 4.29 6.75
N ALA A 450 -3.81 5.00 5.64
CA ALA A 450 -3.32 6.38 5.58
C ALA A 450 -4.34 7.32 4.96
N LYS A 451 -4.28 8.58 5.36
CA LYS A 451 -5.12 9.66 4.87
C LYS A 451 -4.28 10.93 4.81
N ASP A 452 -4.31 11.62 3.68
CA ASP A 452 -3.54 12.83 3.39
C ASP A 452 -4.37 14.13 3.50
N SER A 453 -5.66 14.03 3.71
CA SER A 453 -6.58 15.15 3.71
C SER A 453 -7.76 14.91 4.65
N VAL A 454 -8.50 15.94 5.00
CA VAL A 454 -9.67 15.87 5.87
C VAL A 454 -10.92 16.34 5.15
N LYS A 455 -12.07 15.81 5.56
CA LYS A 455 -13.37 16.11 4.94
C LYS A 455 -13.81 17.56 5.14
N ARG A 456 -13.42 18.17 6.28
CA ARG A 456 -13.75 19.55 6.63
C ARG A 456 -12.46 20.31 6.93
N GLY A 457 -12.18 21.35 6.16
CA GLY A 457 -11.08 22.27 6.45
C GLY A 457 -11.39 23.10 7.71
N PHE A 458 -10.36 23.46 8.44
CA PHE A 458 -10.46 24.45 9.49
C PHE A 458 -10.58 25.84 8.85
N THR A 459 -11.70 26.54 9.11
CA THR A 459 -11.86 27.93 8.73
C THR A 459 -11.39 28.83 9.87
N VAL A 460 -10.85 29.98 9.55
CA VAL A 460 -10.42 30.99 10.56
C VAL A 460 -11.56 31.37 11.50
N ASN A 461 -12.80 31.25 11.06
CA ASN A 461 -13.98 31.52 11.87
C ASN A 461 -14.28 30.48 12.95
N ASP A 462 -13.77 29.24 12.81
CA ASP A 462 -13.94 28.17 13.81
C ASP A 462 -13.13 28.45 15.09
N PHE A 463 -12.22 29.43 15.07
CA PHE A 463 -11.36 29.84 16.20
C PHE A 463 -11.77 31.16 16.86
N LYS A 464 -12.83 31.80 16.39
CA LYS A 464 -13.41 32.94 17.11
C LYS A 464 -14.21 32.39 18.30
N HIS A 465 -13.52 32.03 19.36
CA HIS A 465 -14.18 31.99 20.67
C HIS A 465 -14.65 33.41 20.97
N GLU A 466 -15.94 33.55 21.17
CA GLU A 466 -16.53 34.73 21.81
C GLU A 466 -15.77 34.95 23.11
N ARG A 467 -15.13 36.10 23.24
CA ARG A 467 -14.58 36.60 24.50
C ARG A 467 -15.68 37.17 25.37
#